data_c5ee5af507a484a741fde53fdf69a604
#
_entry.id   c5ee5af507a484a741fde53fdf69a604
#
_cell.length_a   1.000
_cell.length_b   1.000
_cell.length_c   1.000
_cell.angle_alpha   90.00
_cell.angle_beta   90.00
_cell.angle_gamma   90.00
#
_symmetry.space_group_name_H-M   'P 1'
#
loop_
_entity.id
_entity.type
_entity.pdbx_description
1 polymer ?
#
loop_
_entity_poly.entity_id
_entity_poly.type
_entity_poly.pdbx_seq_one_letter_code
_entity_poly.pdbx_strand_id
1 'polypeptide(L)'
;MFLLGSAYPTAKLGINASMPPILFGALRMVIVFICLLPFLKIKLPNKKYFLPLFGFALSMGAGVNLFLYLSVNASSILSPLVIGAQLSVPLAIIFSSIFIGESISYKKWILIIASFLGITLIGFDPKIADEIIGFLLICGMAFCYGSAQVFSRYLKELDVKFTNAFMGGVAFILLIIVSILFEGNPIIHLKNLNFEAWLMVLHAGILCSLAGHMSMFYLYKFYAVGQVLPFYALFPVFGMLLSFFIFGEIPTLIMMFGGL
;
A
#
# COMPACT_ATOMS: atom_id res chain seq x y z
N MET A 1 -2.04 10.33 8.24
CA MET A 1 -3.10 9.35 7.93
C MET A 1 -4.03 9.82 6.82
N PHE A 2 -4.41 11.10 6.76
CA PHE A 2 -5.19 11.65 5.64
C PHE A 2 -4.56 11.36 4.27
N LEU A 3 -3.26 11.66 4.09
CA LEU A 3 -2.54 11.38 2.84
C LEU A 3 -2.51 9.88 2.47
N LEU A 4 -2.49 8.99 3.44
CA LEU A 4 -2.54 7.55 3.17
C LEU A 4 -3.95 7.11 2.78
N GLY A 5 -4.99 7.67 3.42
CA GLY A 5 -6.39 7.41 3.08
C GLY A 5 -6.75 7.91 1.69
N SER A 6 -6.16 9.04 1.24
CA SER A 6 -6.41 9.57 -0.09
C SER A 6 -5.84 8.71 -1.23
N ALA A 7 -4.99 7.72 -0.93
CA ALA A 7 -4.38 6.86 -1.97
C ALA A 7 -5.42 6.08 -2.79
N TYR A 8 -6.52 5.62 -2.17
CA TYR A 8 -7.56 4.85 -2.84
C TYR A 8 -8.41 5.70 -3.78
N PRO A 9 -9.02 6.81 -3.33
CA PRO A 9 -9.73 7.72 -4.23
C PRO A 9 -8.84 8.25 -5.36
N THR A 10 -7.59 8.60 -5.07
CA THR A 10 -6.63 9.05 -6.08
C THR A 10 -6.35 7.96 -7.12
N ALA A 11 -6.16 6.70 -6.69
CA ALA A 11 -5.98 5.58 -7.59
C ALA A 11 -7.21 5.40 -8.51
N LYS A 12 -8.42 5.46 -7.95
CA LYS A 12 -9.67 5.34 -8.72
C LYS A 12 -9.84 6.46 -9.73
N LEU A 13 -9.59 7.71 -9.33
CA LEU A 13 -9.61 8.86 -10.25
C LEU A 13 -8.62 8.69 -11.40
N GLY A 14 -7.38 8.29 -11.10
CA GLY A 14 -6.37 8.07 -12.13
C GLY A 14 -6.73 6.94 -13.10
N ILE A 15 -7.27 5.83 -12.60
CA ILE A 15 -7.72 4.71 -13.43
C ILE A 15 -8.93 5.13 -14.27
N ASN A 16 -9.89 5.86 -13.71
CA ASN A 16 -11.02 6.41 -14.44
C ASN A 16 -10.59 7.42 -15.53
N ALA A 17 -9.45 8.09 -15.33
CA ALA A 17 -8.81 8.95 -16.32
C ALA A 17 -7.96 8.17 -17.36
N SER A 18 -8.27 6.87 -17.56
CA SER A 18 -7.64 5.96 -18.52
C SER A 18 -6.17 5.60 -18.24
N MET A 19 -5.72 5.74 -17.00
CA MET A 19 -4.41 5.25 -16.58
C MET A 19 -4.44 3.73 -16.36
N PRO A 20 -3.60 2.93 -17.06
CA PRO A 20 -3.49 1.51 -16.78
C PRO A 20 -3.01 1.26 -15.35
N PRO A 21 -3.61 0.33 -14.60
CA PRO A 21 -3.38 0.19 -13.17
C PRO A 21 -1.92 -0.19 -12.81
N ILE A 22 -1.28 -1.08 -13.57
CA ILE A 22 0.10 -1.49 -13.28
C ILE A 22 1.07 -0.36 -13.64
N LEU A 23 0.83 0.32 -14.77
CA LEU A 23 1.59 1.50 -15.18
C LEU A 23 1.49 2.62 -14.13
N PHE A 24 0.31 2.83 -13.54
CA PHE A 24 0.14 3.78 -12.43
C PHE A 24 1.11 3.46 -11.29
N GLY A 25 1.16 2.20 -10.85
CA GLY A 25 2.11 1.75 -9.83
C GLY A 25 3.56 1.99 -10.22
N ALA A 26 3.93 1.69 -11.46
CA ALA A 26 5.28 1.92 -11.98
C ALA A 26 5.65 3.41 -11.96
N LEU A 27 4.77 4.28 -12.45
CA LEU A 27 4.99 5.73 -12.46
C LEU A 27 5.07 6.32 -11.05
N ARG A 28 4.23 5.84 -10.12
CA ARG A 28 4.33 6.21 -8.72
C ARG A 28 5.72 5.89 -8.15
N MET A 29 6.26 4.70 -8.45
CA MET A 29 7.55 4.25 -7.92
C MET A 29 8.73 4.97 -8.56
N VAL A 30 8.68 5.30 -9.86
CA VAL A 30 9.75 6.10 -10.49
C VAL A 30 9.78 7.53 -9.95
N ILE A 31 8.63 8.13 -9.62
CA ILE A 31 8.58 9.44 -8.96
C ILE A 31 9.30 9.39 -7.60
N VAL A 32 9.00 8.36 -6.78
CA VAL A 32 9.70 8.16 -5.50
C VAL A 32 11.20 8.07 -5.71
N PHE A 33 11.65 7.28 -6.71
CA PHE A 33 13.06 7.11 -7.03
C PHE A 33 13.71 8.43 -7.45
N ILE A 34 13.14 9.12 -8.43
CA ILE A 34 13.68 10.38 -8.97
C ILE A 34 13.75 11.47 -7.89
N CYS A 35 12.69 11.63 -7.10
CA CYS A 35 12.67 12.64 -6.03
C CYS A 35 13.71 12.39 -4.94
N LEU A 36 14.10 11.15 -4.71
CA LEU A 36 15.09 10.80 -3.68
C LEU A 36 16.52 10.76 -4.21
N LEU A 37 16.74 10.64 -5.52
CA LEU A 37 18.07 10.62 -6.14
C LEU A 37 19.02 11.73 -5.66
N PRO A 38 18.60 13.03 -5.60
CA PRO A 38 19.49 14.11 -5.19
C PRO A 38 19.97 14.01 -3.73
N PHE A 39 19.26 13.22 -2.92
CA PHE A 39 19.55 13.07 -1.48
C PHE A 39 20.32 11.80 -1.15
N LEU A 40 20.67 10.99 -2.16
CA LEU A 40 21.39 9.74 -1.95
C LEU A 40 22.87 10.00 -1.66
N LYS A 41 23.30 9.60 -0.47
CA LYS A 41 24.72 9.38 -0.21
C LYS A 41 25.03 7.94 -0.61
N ILE A 42 25.70 7.76 -1.76
CA ILE A 42 26.00 6.43 -2.32
C ILE A 42 27.08 5.77 -1.45
N LYS A 43 26.66 5.15 -0.36
CA LYS A 43 27.44 4.12 0.33
C LYS A 43 26.70 2.80 0.18
N LEU A 44 27.32 1.84 -0.52
CA LEU A 44 26.74 0.50 -0.63
C LEU A 44 26.59 -0.09 0.78
N PRO A 45 25.40 -0.57 1.13
CA PRO A 45 25.16 -1.17 2.43
C PRO A 45 25.91 -2.50 2.55
N ASN A 46 26.16 -2.92 3.80
CA ASN A 46 26.76 -4.24 4.06
C ASN A 46 25.89 -5.35 3.44
N LYS A 47 26.53 -6.44 3.01
CA LYS A 47 25.86 -7.59 2.37
C LYS A 47 24.66 -8.13 3.15
N LYS A 48 24.68 -8.06 4.48
CA LYS A 48 23.56 -8.48 5.36
C LYS A 48 22.23 -7.77 5.06
N TYR A 49 22.24 -6.58 4.47
CA TYR A 49 21.04 -5.79 4.18
C TYR A 49 20.46 -6.05 2.79
N PHE A 50 21.17 -6.76 1.88
CA PHE A 50 20.67 -6.96 0.52
C PHE A 50 19.36 -7.74 0.49
N LEU A 51 19.27 -8.87 1.20
CA LEU A 51 18.03 -9.65 1.27
C LEU A 51 16.86 -8.85 1.85
N PRO A 52 17.00 -8.15 3.00
CA PRO A 52 15.93 -7.25 3.49
C PRO A 52 15.58 -6.10 2.52
N LEU A 53 16.55 -5.52 1.81
CA LEU A 53 16.29 -4.45 0.84
C LEU A 53 15.46 -4.96 -0.35
N PHE A 54 15.84 -6.10 -0.93
CA PHE A 54 15.05 -6.70 -2.00
C PHE A 54 13.69 -7.16 -1.51
N GLY A 55 13.60 -7.77 -0.31
CA GLY A 55 12.33 -8.15 0.30
C GLY A 55 11.41 -6.95 0.50
N PHE A 56 11.95 -5.82 0.97
CA PHE A 56 11.20 -4.57 1.11
C PHE A 56 10.77 -4.00 -0.25
N ALA A 57 11.65 -4.01 -1.25
CA ALA A 57 11.32 -3.54 -2.59
C ALA A 57 10.26 -4.40 -3.28
N LEU A 58 10.35 -5.73 -3.12
CA LEU A 58 9.35 -6.66 -3.66
C LEU A 58 8.00 -6.51 -2.96
N SER A 59 7.99 -6.46 -1.62
CA SER A 59 6.76 -6.40 -0.86
C SER A 59 6.12 -5.01 -0.90
N MET A 60 6.82 -3.96 -0.41
CA MET A 60 6.27 -2.60 -0.34
C MET A 60 6.23 -1.90 -1.69
N GLY A 61 7.28 -2.07 -2.48
CA GLY A 61 7.40 -1.40 -3.76
C GLY A 61 6.53 -2.03 -4.84
N ALA A 62 6.80 -3.28 -5.19
CA ALA A 62 6.12 -3.97 -6.28
C ALA A 62 4.78 -4.57 -5.83
N GLY A 63 4.76 -5.42 -4.79
CA GLY A 63 3.58 -6.17 -4.39
C GLY A 63 2.43 -5.29 -3.93
N VAL A 64 2.68 -4.35 -3.00
CA VAL A 64 1.64 -3.41 -2.53
C VAL A 64 1.06 -2.61 -3.68
N ASN A 65 1.88 -2.06 -4.57
CA ASN A 65 1.37 -1.25 -5.69
C ASN A 65 0.62 -2.11 -6.72
N LEU A 66 1.15 -3.27 -7.09
CA LEU A 66 0.49 -4.17 -8.03
C LEU A 66 -0.92 -4.54 -7.54
N PHE A 67 -1.00 -5.09 -6.34
CA PHE A 67 -2.27 -5.54 -5.78
C PHE A 67 -3.24 -4.38 -5.47
N LEU A 68 -2.74 -3.24 -4.99
CA LEU A 68 -3.57 -2.07 -4.75
C LEU A 68 -4.24 -1.58 -6.04
N TYR A 69 -3.47 -1.32 -7.09
CA TYR A 69 -4.02 -0.75 -8.31
C TYR A 69 -4.89 -1.74 -9.08
N LEU A 70 -4.53 -3.03 -9.08
CA LEU A 70 -5.38 -4.08 -9.65
C LEU A 70 -6.69 -4.22 -8.85
N SER A 71 -6.67 -4.14 -7.52
CA SER A 71 -7.89 -4.21 -6.71
C SER A 71 -8.82 -3.03 -6.99
N VAL A 72 -8.28 -1.81 -7.09
CA VAL A 72 -9.05 -0.60 -7.42
C VAL A 72 -9.63 -0.67 -8.83
N ASN A 73 -8.87 -1.23 -9.79
CA ASN A 73 -9.35 -1.43 -11.15
C ASN A 73 -10.47 -2.48 -11.24
N ALA A 74 -10.36 -3.55 -10.45
CA ALA A 74 -11.33 -4.64 -10.43
C ALA A 74 -12.60 -4.34 -9.62
N SER A 75 -12.66 -3.19 -8.92
CA SER A 75 -13.77 -2.85 -8.03
C SER A 75 -14.52 -1.60 -8.48
N SER A 76 -15.82 -1.62 -8.35
CA SER A 76 -16.69 -0.45 -8.56
C SER A 76 -16.71 0.45 -7.32
N ILE A 77 -16.61 -0.11 -6.13
CA ILE A 77 -16.65 0.56 -4.84
C ILE A 77 -15.32 0.44 -4.07
N LEU A 78 -14.93 1.49 -3.35
CA LEU A 78 -13.65 1.55 -2.63
C LEU A 78 -13.75 1.13 -1.16
N SER A 79 -14.92 1.29 -0.54
CA SER A 79 -15.10 1.05 0.89
C SER A 79 -14.63 -0.33 1.37
N PRO A 80 -14.95 -1.46 0.67
CA PRO A 80 -14.43 -2.77 1.08
C PRO A 80 -12.93 -2.89 0.93
N LEU A 81 -12.33 -2.23 -0.08
CA LEU A 81 -10.89 -2.25 -0.29
C LEU A 81 -10.15 -1.53 0.82
N VAL A 82 -10.65 -0.34 1.20
CA VAL A 82 -10.05 0.48 2.26
C VAL A 82 -10.10 -0.27 3.61
N ILE A 83 -11.19 -0.98 3.91
CA ILE A 83 -11.32 -1.77 5.13
C ILE A 83 -10.48 -3.06 5.02
N GLY A 84 -10.55 -3.77 3.89
CA GLY A 84 -9.78 -4.99 3.65
C GLY A 84 -8.27 -4.79 3.79
N ALA A 85 -7.77 -3.61 3.42
CA ALA A 85 -6.36 -3.24 3.61
C ALA A 85 -5.92 -3.24 5.08
N GLN A 86 -6.84 -3.08 6.04
CA GLN A 86 -6.55 -3.16 7.47
C GLN A 86 -6.06 -4.54 7.91
N LEU A 87 -6.30 -5.58 7.13
CA LEU A 87 -5.72 -6.91 7.37
C LEU A 87 -4.18 -6.85 7.44
N SER A 88 -3.57 -5.82 6.87
CA SER A 88 -2.13 -5.59 6.96
C SER A 88 -1.64 -5.42 8.40
N VAL A 89 -2.46 -4.89 9.30
CA VAL A 89 -2.10 -4.65 10.72
C VAL A 89 -1.91 -5.96 11.48
N PRO A 90 -2.90 -6.87 11.56
CA PRO A 90 -2.72 -8.15 12.22
C PRO A 90 -1.64 -9.01 11.54
N LEU A 91 -1.53 -8.98 10.21
CA LEU A 91 -0.47 -9.69 9.49
C LEU A 91 0.92 -9.17 9.86
N ALA A 92 1.12 -7.85 9.95
CA ALA A 92 2.39 -7.28 10.35
C ALA A 92 2.79 -7.69 11.78
N ILE A 93 1.83 -7.77 12.71
CA ILE A 93 2.08 -8.21 14.09
C ILE A 93 2.46 -9.70 14.12
N ILE A 94 1.73 -10.55 13.40
CA ILE A 94 2.03 -11.98 13.29
C ILE A 94 3.42 -12.20 12.67
N PHE A 95 3.72 -11.54 11.55
CA PHE A 95 5.02 -11.66 10.89
C PHE A 95 6.15 -11.13 11.76
N SER A 96 5.96 -10.01 12.47
CA SER A 96 6.96 -9.51 13.43
C SER A 96 7.23 -10.51 14.54
N SER A 97 6.21 -11.23 15.03
CA SER A 97 6.41 -12.28 16.01
C SER A 97 7.20 -13.47 15.46
N ILE A 98 6.87 -13.92 14.25
CA ILE A 98 7.51 -15.08 13.62
C ILE A 98 8.97 -14.78 13.22
N PHE A 99 9.21 -13.65 12.56
CA PHE A 99 10.50 -13.35 11.91
C PHE A 99 11.44 -12.50 12.77
N ILE A 100 10.91 -11.70 13.71
CA ILE A 100 11.70 -10.83 14.57
C ILE A 100 11.73 -11.34 16.02
N GLY A 101 10.81 -12.24 16.39
CA GLY A 101 10.69 -12.77 17.75
C GLY A 101 10.00 -11.81 18.73
N GLU A 102 9.20 -10.85 18.22
CA GLU A 102 8.41 -9.97 19.08
C GLU A 102 7.27 -10.76 19.76
N SER A 103 7.16 -10.66 21.08
CA SER A 103 6.09 -11.35 21.81
C SER A 103 4.74 -10.69 21.56
N ILE A 104 3.72 -11.51 21.27
CA ILE A 104 2.33 -11.09 21.14
C ILE A 104 1.63 -11.32 22.47
N SER A 105 1.16 -10.24 23.13
CA SER A 105 0.37 -10.37 24.37
C SER A 105 -1.01 -10.99 24.06
N TYR A 106 -1.63 -11.59 25.08
CA TYR A 106 -2.96 -12.19 24.96
C TYR A 106 -4.02 -11.20 24.42
N LYS A 107 -3.98 -9.96 24.89
CA LYS A 107 -4.89 -8.90 24.39
C LYS A 107 -4.70 -8.64 22.88
N LYS A 108 -3.46 -8.65 22.39
CA LYS A 108 -3.19 -8.49 20.95
C LYS A 108 -3.70 -9.69 20.14
N TRP A 109 -3.62 -10.92 20.68
CA TRP A 109 -4.19 -12.09 20.02
C TRP A 109 -5.70 -11.99 19.85
N ILE A 110 -6.43 -11.52 20.87
CA ILE A 110 -7.87 -11.26 20.75
C ILE A 110 -8.16 -10.27 19.62
N LEU A 111 -7.41 -9.16 19.55
CA LEU A 111 -7.60 -8.15 18.51
C LEU A 111 -7.27 -8.68 17.10
N ILE A 112 -6.23 -9.53 16.98
CA ILE A 112 -5.90 -10.20 15.70
C ILE A 112 -7.06 -11.08 15.25
N ILE A 113 -7.58 -11.93 16.13
CA ILE A 113 -8.71 -12.82 15.83
C ILE A 113 -9.95 -11.98 15.46
N ALA A 114 -10.26 -10.95 16.24
CA ALA A 114 -11.38 -10.05 15.94
C ALA A 114 -11.23 -9.38 14.57
N SER A 115 -10.02 -8.93 14.20
CA SER A 115 -9.76 -8.34 12.88
C SER A 115 -10.00 -9.35 11.74
N PHE A 116 -9.56 -10.60 11.88
CA PHE A 116 -9.83 -11.64 10.87
C PHE A 116 -11.33 -11.95 10.76
N LEU A 117 -12.05 -12.03 11.90
CA LEU A 117 -13.49 -12.23 11.90
C LEU A 117 -14.22 -11.04 11.26
N GLY A 118 -13.81 -9.80 11.53
CA GLY A 118 -14.35 -8.60 10.91
C GLY A 118 -14.20 -8.60 9.38
N ILE A 119 -13.01 -8.93 8.89
CA ILE A 119 -12.76 -9.04 7.44
C ILE A 119 -13.57 -10.18 6.82
N THR A 120 -13.69 -11.32 7.51
CA THR A 120 -14.52 -12.44 7.07
C THR A 120 -16.00 -12.00 6.98
N LEU A 121 -16.48 -11.26 7.97
CA LEU A 121 -17.85 -10.74 7.98
C LEU A 121 -18.12 -9.83 6.77
N ILE A 122 -17.16 -8.97 6.40
CA ILE A 122 -17.26 -8.13 5.20
C ILE A 122 -17.40 -8.98 3.94
N GLY A 123 -16.68 -10.10 3.85
CA GLY A 123 -16.78 -11.04 2.72
C GLY A 123 -18.18 -11.63 2.49
N PHE A 124 -19.05 -11.61 3.52
CA PHE A 124 -20.46 -12.02 3.42
C PHE A 124 -21.42 -10.87 3.06
N ASP A 125 -20.94 -9.64 2.88
CA ASP A 125 -21.79 -8.55 2.41
C ASP A 125 -22.22 -8.83 0.96
N PRO A 126 -23.52 -8.76 0.65
CA PRO A 126 -24.01 -9.00 -0.72
C PRO A 126 -23.36 -8.11 -1.78
N LYS A 127 -22.95 -6.90 -1.43
CA LYS A 127 -22.23 -5.99 -2.33
C LYS A 127 -20.81 -6.49 -2.68
N ILE A 128 -20.24 -7.39 -1.87
CA ILE A 128 -18.91 -7.97 -2.11
C ILE A 128 -18.96 -9.12 -3.12
N ALA A 129 -20.11 -9.75 -3.31
CA ALA A 129 -20.24 -10.85 -4.27
C ALA A 129 -19.77 -10.45 -5.68
N ASP A 130 -20.10 -9.22 -6.10
CA ASP A 130 -19.70 -8.65 -7.40
C ASP A 130 -18.27 -8.05 -7.37
N GLU A 131 -17.69 -7.85 -6.17
CA GLU A 131 -16.41 -7.20 -5.93
C GLU A 131 -15.33 -8.19 -5.42
N ILE A 132 -15.61 -9.50 -5.43
CA ILE A 132 -14.76 -10.51 -4.77
C ILE A 132 -13.33 -10.51 -5.29
N ILE A 133 -13.11 -10.27 -6.58
CA ILE A 133 -11.77 -10.24 -7.17
C ILE A 133 -10.98 -9.06 -6.58
N GLY A 134 -11.56 -7.86 -6.55
CA GLY A 134 -10.94 -6.69 -5.96
C GLY A 134 -10.66 -6.88 -4.47
N PHE A 135 -11.58 -7.51 -3.74
CA PHE A 135 -11.42 -7.81 -2.33
C PHE A 135 -10.29 -8.82 -2.07
N LEU A 136 -10.16 -9.88 -2.86
CA LEU A 136 -9.05 -10.83 -2.75
C LEU A 136 -7.70 -10.18 -3.10
N LEU A 137 -7.67 -9.32 -4.11
CA LEU A 137 -6.47 -8.57 -4.48
C LEU A 137 -6.03 -7.63 -3.34
N ILE A 138 -6.96 -6.95 -2.67
CA ILE A 138 -6.59 -6.09 -1.54
C ILE A 138 -6.10 -6.88 -0.32
N CYS A 139 -6.58 -8.11 -0.11
CA CYS A 139 -6.01 -9.03 0.89
C CYS A 139 -4.56 -9.40 0.53
N GLY A 140 -4.26 -9.63 -0.75
CA GLY A 140 -2.89 -9.81 -1.26
C GLY A 140 -2.01 -8.59 -1.03
N MET A 141 -2.54 -7.39 -1.24
CA MET A 141 -1.87 -6.14 -0.89
C MET A 141 -1.57 -6.07 0.61
N ALA A 142 -2.53 -6.41 1.45
CA ALA A 142 -2.36 -6.40 2.91
C ALA A 142 -1.28 -7.38 3.38
N PHE A 143 -1.18 -8.56 2.74
CA PHE A 143 -0.10 -9.52 2.99
C PHE A 143 1.27 -8.94 2.63
N CYS A 144 1.40 -8.34 1.45
CA CYS A 144 2.63 -7.68 1.01
C CYS A 144 3.01 -6.53 1.96
N TYR A 145 2.02 -5.71 2.36
CA TYR A 145 2.25 -4.60 3.27
C TYR A 145 2.70 -5.08 4.67
N GLY A 146 2.05 -6.11 5.22
CA GLY A 146 2.46 -6.74 6.48
C GLY A 146 3.88 -7.27 6.44
N SER A 147 4.26 -7.95 5.35
CA SER A 147 5.62 -8.44 5.11
C SER A 147 6.64 -7.29 5.04
N ALA A 148 6.28 -6.20 4.37
CA ALA A 148 7.11 -5.01 4.24
C ALA A 148 7.47 -4.37 5.59
N GLN A 149 6.56 -4.42 6.57
CA GLN A 149 6.84 -3.90 7.91
C GLN A 149 7.99 -4.66 8.60
N VAL A 150 8.05 -5.97 8.42
CA VAL A 150 9.15 -6.81 8.93
C VAL A 150 10.47 -6.43 8.27
N PHE A 151 10.49 -6.35 6.93
CA PHE A 151 11.71 -5.95 6.23
C PHE A 151 12.17 -4.53 6.60
N SER A 152 11.24 -3.58 6.76
CA SER A 152 11.58 -2.23 7.19
C SER A 152 12.24 -2.20 8.56
N ARG A 153 11.86 -3.11 9.47
CA ARG A 153 12.47 -3.25 10.78
C ARG A 153 13.91 -3.74 10.73
N TYR A 154 14.22 -4.69 9.82
CA TYR A 154 15.62 -5.09 9.57
C TYR A 154 16.47 -3.97 8.97
N LEU A 155 15.83 -3.03 8.28
CA LEU A 155 16.49 -1.90 7.60
C LEU A 155 16.60 -0.63 8.44
N LYS A 156 16.19 -0.65 9.73
CA LYS A 156 16.14 0.53 10.63
C LYS A 156 17.46 1.30 10.74
N GLU A 157 18.60 0.62 10.57
CA GLU A 157 19.95 1.22 10.65
C GLU A 157 20.34 1.93 9.34
N LEU A 158 19.67 1.65 8.24
CA LEU A 158 19.93 2.30 6.96
C LEU A 158 19.24 3.67 6.88
N ASP A 159 19.75 4.50 5.97
CA ASP A 159 19.08 5.76 5.65
C ASP A 159 17.73 5.47 5.00
N VAL A 160 16.66 6.09 5.54
CA VAL A 160 15.28 5.92 5.02
C VAL A 160 15.18 6.40 3.57
N LYS A 161 15.92 7.47 3.21
CA LYS A 161 15.92 7.97 1.83
C LYS A 161 16.55 6.95 0.89
N PHE A 162 17.69 6.35 1.27
CA PHE A 162 18.34 5.30 0.50
C PHE A 162 17.42 4.07 0.35
N THR A 163 16.83 3.60 1.44
CA THR A 163 15.94 2.43 1.44
C THR A 163 14.73 2.65 0.52
N ASN A 164 14.09 3.83 0.59
CA ASN A 164 12.93 4.15 -0.25
C ASN A 164 13.32 4.42 -1.71
N ALA A 165 14.48 5.01 -1.99
CA ALA A 165 14.96 5.16 -3.36
C ALA A 165 15.28 3.80 -3.99
N PHE A 166 15.98 2.90 -3.27
CA PHE A 166 16.23 1.54 -3.73
C PHE A 166 14.92 0.80 -4.02
N MET A 167 13.97 0.86 -3.08
CA MET A 167 12.63 0.30 -3.26
C MET A 167 11.95 0.86 -4.52
N GLY A 168 11.95 2.18 -4.70
CA GLY A 168 11.32 2.84 -5.84
C GLY A 168 11.93 2.41 -7.17
N GLY A 169 13.26 2.34 -7.26
CA GLY A 169 13.97 1.93 -8.47
C GLY A 169 13.72 0.47 -8.85
N VAL A 170 13.84 -0.45 -7.89
CA VAL A 170 13.59 -1.89 -8.12
C VAL A 170 12.12 -2.13 -8.46
N ALA A 171 11.20 -1.52 -7.71
CA ALA A 171 9.76 -1.69 -7.95
C ALA A 171 9.34 -1.10 -9.31
N PHE A 172 9.89 0.04 -9.71
CA PHE A 172 9.66 0.60 -11.05
C PHE A 172 10.04 -0.40 -12.15
N ILE A 173 11.25 -0.98 -12.08
CA ILE A 173 11.71 -1.94 -13.08
C ILE A 173 10.78 -3.15 -13.14
N LEU A 174 10.39 -3.69 -12.00
CA LEU A 174 9.49 -4.85 -11.95
C LEU A 174 8.10 -4.51 -12.48
N LEU A 175 7.50 -3.43 -12.02
CA LEU A 175 6.15 -3.03 -12.42
C LEU A 175 6.08 -2.62 -13.89
N ILE A 176 7.11 -1.96 -14.45
CA ILE A 176 7.10 -1.60 -15.87
C ILE A 176 7.20 -2.84 -16.75
N ILE A 177 7.98 -3.85 -16.34
CA ILE A 177 8.03 -5.13 -17.06
C ILE A 177 6.65 -5.82 -17.03
N VAL A 178 6.02 -5.87 -15.85
CA VAL A 178 4.67 -6.47 -15.72
C VAL A 178 3.64 -5.68 -16.51
N SER A 179 3.70 -4.35 -16.50
CA SER A 179 2.82 -3.48 -17.31
C SER A 179 2.99 -3.75 -18.82
N ILE A 180 4.23 -3.87 -19.31
CA ILE A 180 4.48 -4.20 -20.72
C ILE A 180 3.85 -5.56 -21.10
N LEU A 181 3.92 -6.54 -20.21
CA LEU A 181 3.41 -7.88 -20.48
C LEU A 181 1.88 -7.97 -20.47
N PHE A 182 1.21 -7.22 -19.59
CA PHE A 182 -0.23 -7.32 -19.36
C PHE A 182 -1.05 -6.14 -19.87
N GLU A 183 -0.46 -4.93 -19.95
CA GLU A 183 -1.15 -3.71 -20.36
C GLU A 183 -0.66 -3.21 -21.75
N GLY A 184 0.41 -3.80 -22.28
CA GLY A 184 0.97 -3.46 -23.57
C GLY A 184 2.01 -2.32 -23.53
N ASN A 185 2.12 -1.56 -24.62
CA ASN A 185 3.19 -0.56 -24.77
C ASN A 185 2.93 0.69 -23.90
N PRO A 186 3.74 0.94 -22.84
CA PRO A 186 3.53 2.08 -21.94
C PRO A 186 3.67 3.44 -22.65
N ILE A 187 4.46 3.54 -23.72
CA ILE A 187 4.65 4.79 -24.46
C ILE A 187 3.34 5.23 -25.11
N ILE A 188 2.53 4.29 -25.61
CA ILE A 188 1.23 4.58 -26.22
C ILE A 188 0.28 5.12 -25.14
N HIS A 189 0.25 4.48 -23.96
CA HIS A 189 -0.56 4.94 -22.85
C HIS A 189 -0.14 6.34 -22.40
N LEU A 190 1.16 6.57 -22.18
CA LEU A 190 1.69 7.86 -21.72
C LEU A 190 1.35 9.03 -22.65
N LYS A 191 1.31 8.80 -23.97
CA LYS A 191 0.93 9.85 -24.95
C LYS A 191 -0.54 10.25 -24.87
N ASN A 192 -1.39 9.34 -24.41
CA ASN A 192 -2.85 9.54 -24.37
C ASN A 192 -3.36 9.98 -23.00
N LEU A 193 -2.46 10.09 -21.99
CA LEU A 193 -2.85 10.50 -20.64
C LEU A 193 -3.22 11.98 -20.61
N ASN A 194 -4.35 12.25 -19.96
CA ASN A 194 -4.78 13.61 -19.67
C ASN A 194 -4.05 14.19 -18.44
N PHE A 195 -4.22 15.50 -18.24
CA PHE A 195 -3.59 16.19 -17.11
C PHE A 195 -4.06 15.67 -15.74
N GLU A 196 -5.30 15.23 -15.63
CA GLU A 196 -5.86 14.67 -14.41
C GLU A 196 -5.13 13.40 -13.99
N ALA A 197 -4.88 12.46 -14.93
CA ALA A 197 -4.14 11.23 -14.65
C ALA A 197 -2.73 11.53 -14.11
N TRP A 198 -2.03 12.51 -14.69
CA TRP A 198 -0.72 12.95 -14.20
C TRP A 198 -0.77 13.55 -12.81
N LEU A 199 -1.79 14.36 -12.48
CA LEU A 199 -1.98 14.88 -11.13
C LEU A 199 -2.18 13.75 -10.12
N MET A 200 -2.94 12.71 -10.47
CA MET A 200 -3.17 11.56 -9.59
C MET A 200 -1.89 10.77 -9.33
N VAL A 201 -1.06 10.58 -10.36
CA VAL A 201 0.26 9.93 -10.22
C VAL A 201 1.20 10.74 -9.32
N LEU A 202 1.28 12.06 -9.54
CA LEU A 202 2.10 12.95 -8.72
C LEU A 202 1.63 12.96 -7.27
N HIS A 203 0.31 13.04 -7.03
CA HIS A 203 -0.26 12.93 -5.69
C HIS A 203 0.13 11.61 -5.02
N ALA A 204 -0.03 10.48 -5.72
CA ALA A 204 0.31 9.17 -5.18
C ALA A 204 1.81 9.02 -4.89
N GLY A 205 2.68 9.52 -5.77
CA GLY A 205 4.14 9.45 -5.61
C GLY A 205 4.66 10.40 -4.52
N ILE A 206 4.28 11.66 -4.56
CA ILE A 206 4.81 12.70 -3.68
C ILE A 206 4.08 12.68 -2.33
N LEU A 207 2.76 12.83 -2.33
CA LEU A 207 2.02 13.01 -1.08
C LEU A 207 1.81 11.68 -0.34
N CYS A 208 1.35 10.63 -1.02
CA CYS A 208 1.11 9.36 -0.35
C CYS A 208 2.42 8.62 -0.04
N SER A 209 3.36 8.52 -1.00
CA SER A 209 4.60 7.75 -0.78
C SER A 209 5.64 8.54 0.00
N LEU A 210 6.07 9.72 -0.47
CA LEU A 210 7.15 10.45 0.19
C LEU A 210 6.67 11.10 1.49
N ALA A 211 5.58 11.86 1.48
CA ALA A 211 5.11 12.50 2.69
C ALA A 211 4.44 11.51 3.66
N GLY A 212 3.60 10.58 3.16
CA GLY A 212 2.86 9.63 3.99
C GLY A 212 3.70 8.46 4.48
N HIS A 213 4.04 7.53 3.56
CA HIS A 213 4.71 6.28 3.94
C HIS A 213 6.16 6.48 4.42
N MET A 214 6.94 7.35 3.77
CA MET A 214 8.32 7.58 4.20
C MET A 214 8.39 8.18 5.60
N SER A 215 7.45 9.06 5.97
CA SER A 215 7.35 9.58 7.34
C SER A 215 7.04 8.47 8.34
N MET A 216 6.17 7.51 7.98
CA MET A 216 5.86 6.36 8.82
C MET A 216 7.09 5.44 9.00
N PHE A 217 7.83 5.15 7.92
CA PHE A 217 9.07 4.38 7.99
C PHE A 217 10.17 5.11 8.78
N TYR A 218 10.19 6.44 8.75
CA TYR A 218 11.07 7.21 9.61
C TYR A 218 10.75 7.01 11.10
N LEU A 219 9.46 6.96 11.47
CA LEU A 219 9.05 6.69 12.85
C LEU A 219 9.47 5.30 13.33
N TYR A 220 9.52 4.29 12.45
CA TYR A 220 9.99 2.94 12.80
C TYR A 220 11.47 2.86 13.19
N LYS A 221 12.25 3.92 12.98
CA LYS A 221 13.61 4.02 13.53
C LYS A 221 13.61 4.18 15.06
N PHE A 222 12.61 4.86 15.58
CA PHE A 222 12.53 5.26 17.00
C PHE A 222 11.54 4.42 17.79
N TYR A 223 10.48 3.93 17.12
CA TYR A 223 9.36 3.25 17.76
C TYR A 223 9.17 1.84 17.19
N ALA A 224 8.67 0.92 18.02
CA ALA A 224 8.29 -0.40 17.56
C ALA A 224 7.10 -0.33 16.58
N VAL A 225 7.01 -1.30 15.66
CA VAL A 225 5.89 -1.40 14.71
C VAL A 225 4.55 -1.37 15.44
N GLY A 226 4.42 -2.14 16.53
CA GLY A 226 3.21 -2.20 17.34
C GLY A 226 2.82 -0.92 18.10
N GLN A 227 3.67 0.13 18.08
CA GLN A 227 3.37 1.46 18.63
C GLN A 227 2.91 2.43 17.54
N VAL A 228 3.47 2.36 16.34
CA VAL A 228 3.17 3.25 15.22
C VAL A 228 1.96 2.77 14.43
N LEU A 229 1.84 1.46 14.25
CA LEU A 229 0.82 0.86 13.41
C LEU A 229 -0.63 1.11 13.86
N PRO A 230 -0.97 1.22 15.16
CA PRO A 230 -2.33 1.57 15.57
C PRO A 230 -2.83 2.91 15.01
N PHE A 231 -1.92 3.88 14.81
CA PHE A 231 -2.30 5.15 14.15
C PHE A 231 -2.62 4.95 12.67
N TYR A 232 -2.07 3.92 12.05
CA TYR A 232 -2.42 3.55 10.68
C TYR A 232 -3.89 3.12 10.55
N ALA A 233 -4.48 2.59 11.61
CA ALA A 233 -5.91 2.27 11.65
C ALA A 233 -6.84 3.46 11.41
N LEU A 234 -6.34 4.70 11.45
CA LEU A 234 -7.12 5.90 11.12
C LEU A 234 -7.22 6.17 9.62
N PHE A 235 -6.38 5.57 8.76
CA PHE A 235 -6.42 5.87 7.33
C PHE A 235 -7.73 5.48 6.64
N PRO A 236 -8.41 4.37 7.02
CA PRO A 236 -9.70 4.03 6.41
C PRO A 236 -10.78 5.06 6.66
N VAL A 237 -10.79 5.68 7.83
CA VAL A 237 -11.75 6.76 8.12
C VAL A 237 -11.62 7.87 7.08
N PHE A 238 -10.39 8.31 6.80
CA PHE A 238 -10.15 9.31 5.77
C PHE A 238 -10.41 8.77 4.36
N GLY A 239 -10.06 7.52 4.08
CA GLY A 239 -10.33 6.87 2.79
C GLY A 239 -11.82 6.80 2.49
N MET A 240 -12.64 6.34 3.44
CA MET A 240 -14.09 6.26 3.31
C MET A 240 -14.74 7.65 3.21
N LEU A 241 -14.30 8.61 4.02
CA LEU A 241 -14.79 9.99 3.94
C LEU A 241 -14.53 10.60 2.56
N LEU A 242 -13.31 10.42 2.03
CA LEU A 242 -12.98 10.93 0.70
C LEU A 242 -13.76 10.19 -0.39
N SER A 243 -13.97 8.88 -0.27
CA SER A 243 -14.79 8.10 -1.21
C SER A 243 -16.25 8.57 -1.19
N PHE A 244 -16.77 8.89 -0.02
CA PHE A 244 -18.10 9.49 0.09
C PHE A 244 -18.20 10.85 -0.62
N PHE A 245 -17.28 11.77 -0.36
CA PHE A 245 -17.32 13.10 -0.95
C PHE A 245 -17.05 13.11 -2.47
N ILE A 246 -16.21 12.20 -2.96
CA ILE A 246 -15.81 12.19 -4.37
C ILE A 246 -16.73 11.33 -5.23
N PHE A 247 -17.16 10.16 -4.72
CA PHE A 247 -17.92 9.17 -5.48
C PHE A 247 -19.33 8.94 -4.95
N GLY A 248 -19.73 9.56 -3.82
CA GLY A 248 -21.01 9.32 -3.17
C GLY A 248 -21.16 7.94 -2.53
N GLU A 249 -20.05 7.23 -2.28
CA GLU A 249 -20.08 5.90 -1.71
C GLU A 249 -20.46 5.89 -0.24
N ILE A 250 -21.52 5.14 0.10
CA ILE A 250 -21.94 4.91 1.48
C ILE A 250 -21.60 3.45 1.84
N PRO A 251 -20.70 3.22 2.82
CA PRO A 251 -20.41 1.87 3.28
C PRO A 251 -21.65 1.23 3.91
N THR A 252 -21.82 -0.08 3.74
CA THR A 252 -22.92 -0.82 4.40
C THR A 252 -22.69 -0.93 5.89
N LEU A 253 -23.74 -1.24 6.67
CA LEU A 253 -23.60 -1.50 8.10
C LEU A 253 -22.65 -2.67 8.37
N ILE A 254 -22.67 -3.73 7.53
CA ILE A 254 -21.76 -4.88 7.63
C ILE A 254 -20.30 -4.43 7.46
N MET A 255 -20.02 -3.57 6.47
CA MET A 255 -18.68 -3.01 6.26
C MET A 255 -18.23 -2.14 7.45
N MET A 256 -19.14 -1.34 8.02
CA MET A 256 -18.82 -0.52 9.19
C MET A 256 -18.50 -1.37 10.42
N PHE A 257 -19.30 -2.39 10.72
CA PHE A 257 -19.07 -3.28 11.86
C PHE A 257 -17.84 -4.19 11.65
N GLY A 258 -17.62 -4.68 10.43
CA GLY A 258 -16.45 -5.49 10.13
C GLY A 258 -15.13 -4.72 10.10
N GLY A 259 -15.19 -3.38 9.94
CA GLY A 259 -14.04 -2.49 9.95
C GLY A 259 -13.66 -1.91 11.32
N LEU A 260 -14.49 -2.12 12.37
CA LEU A 260 -14.24 -1.72 13.76
C LEU A 260 -13.40 -2.76 14.49
#